data_2a8b8f67df6513322b342c598cd43278
#
_entry.id   2a8b8f67df6513322b342c598cd43278
#
_cell.length_a   1.000
_cell.length_b   1.000
_cell.length_c   1.000
_cell.angle_alpha   90.00
_cell.angle_beta   90.00
_cell.angle_gamma   90.00
#
_symmetry.space_group_name_H-M   'P 1'
#
loop_
_entity.id
_entity.type
_entity.pdbx_description
1 polymer ?
#
loop_
_entity_poly.entity_id
_entity_poly.type
_entity_poly.pdbx_seq_one_letter_code
_entity_poly.pdbx_strand_id
1 'polypeptide(L)'
;MAQSLDGKTAIITGASKGLGKAMALALAGAGATVALVSRDEAKLHAVAQQIRDAGGCVEVFSADVSDETQVARVRDAVAGKFGNALHILINNAGINIRKPITDFTLSEWKSVMDTNLTSVFLLCRAFVPLMKGQGYGRIINLTSMMSHISLPGRTAYSASKTALLGFNRALALELAADKITVNGISPGVCDTEINAPLMQNAELRAEFLAKIPVGRWGQPEEIAKLAVYLCSEDAGYITGTDVVIDGGWTAQ
;
A
#
# COMPACT_ATOMS: atom_id res chain seq x y z
N MET A 1 21.84 15.02 6.76
CA MET A 1 20.99 14.29 7.71
C MET A 1 21.06 12.83 7.33
N ALA A 2 21.23 11.90 8.28
CA ALA A 2 21.19 10.47 7.99
C ALA A 2 19.83 10.13 7.35
N GLN A 3 19.84 9.26 6.34
CA GLN A 3 18.61 8.79 5.72
C GLN A 3 17.88 7.90 6.73
N SER A 4 16.60 8.16 6.97
CA SER A 4 15.84 7.53 8.07
C SER A 4 15.60 6.03 7.93
N LEU A 5 15.86 5.46 6.74
CA LEU A 5 15.66 4.05 6.41
C LEU A 5 16.95 3.36 5.90
N ASP A 6 18.12 3.94 6.21
CA ASP A 6 19.41 3.32 5.85
C ASP A 6 19.52 1.89 6.39
N GLY A 7 19.97 0.97 5.53
CA GLY A 7 20.11 -0.45 5.86
C GLY A 7 18.80 -1.23 5.98
N LYS A 8 17.63 -0.60 5.75
CA LYS A 8 16.34 -1.29 5.75
C LYS A 8 16.04 -1.85 4.36
N THR A 9 15.37 -3.01 4.31
CA THR A 9 14.84 -3.61 3.09
C THR A 9 13.32 -3.52 3.10
N ALA A 10 12.73 -3.11 1.99
CA ALA A 10 11.29 -2.88 1.87
C ALA A 10 10.70 -3.59 0.65
N ILE A 11 9.54 -4.22 0.80
CA ILE A 11 8.72 -4.71 -0.31
C ILE A 11 7.54 -3.78 -0.48
N ILE A 12 7.25 -3.38 -1.73
CA ILE A 12 6.11 -2.56 -2.09
C ILE A 12 5.31 -3.26 -3.19
N THR A 13 4.06 -3.62 -2.91
CA THR A 13 3.17 -4.22 -3.91
C THR A 13 2.38 -3.16 -4.67
N GLY A 14 2.02 -3.44 -5.93
CA GLY A 14 1.40 -2.45 -6.81
C GLY A 14 2.32 -1.27 -7.13
N ALA A 15 3.64 -1.49 -7.15
CA ALA A 15 4.66 -0.45 -7.24
C ALA A 15 4.86 0.12 -8.66
N SER A 16 4.13 -0.37 -9.67
CA SER A 16 4.31 0.03 -11.07
C SER A 16 3.75 1.41 -11.42
N LYS A 17 2.88 1.99 -10.57
CA LYS A 17 2.22 3.29 -10.80
C LYS A 17 1.59 3.86 -9.51
N GLY A 18 1.07 5.09 -9.61
CA GLY A 18 0.27 5.74 -8.56
C GLY A 18 0.95 5.79 -7.20
N LEU A 19 0.20 5.50 -6.14
CA LEU A 19 0.69 5.55 -4.76
C LEU A 19 1.85 4.59 -4.51
N GLY A 20 1.80 3.37 -5.06
CA GLY A 20 2.85 2.37 -4.90
C GLY A 20 4.19 2.83 -5.49
N LYS A 21 4.16 3.45 -6.69
CA LYS A 21 5.34 4.07 -7.29
C LYS A 21 5.88 5.21 -6.40
N ALA A 22 5.01 6.11 -5.96
CA ALA A 22 5.43 7.25 -5.12
C ALA A 22 6.06 6.78 -3.80
N MET A 23 5.46 5.78 -3.14
CA MET A 23 6.04 5.20 -1.92
C MET A 23 7.37 4.51 -2.18
N ALA A 24 7.51 3.77 -3.30
CA ALA A 24 8.77 3.12 -3.65
C ALA A 24 9.91 4.15 -3.86
N LEU A 25 9.64 5.23 -4.59
CA LEU A 25 10.60 6.32 -4.80
C LEU A 25 10.98 7.00 -3.47
N ALA A 26 9.99 7.27 -2.61
CA ALA A 26 10.22 7.94 -1.34
C ALA A 26 11.00 7.07 -0.34
N LEU A 27 10.69 5.75 -0.24
CA LEU A 27 11.43 4.86 0.64
C LEU A 27 12.88 4.68 0.15
N ALA A 28 13.08 4.53 -1.16
CA ALA A 28 14.44 4.47 -1.73
C ALA A 28 15.20 5.77 -1.49
N GLY A 29 14.57 6.95 -1.67
CA GLY A 29 15.15 8.25 -1.35
C GLY A 29 15.43 8.44 0.15
N ALA A 30 14.76 7.70 1.04
CA ALA A 30 15.04 7.66 2.47
C ALA A 30 16.12 6.62 2.86
N GLY A 31 16.75 5.93 1.89
CA GLY A 31 17.87 5.00 2.10
C GLY A 31 17.50 3.52 2.10
N ALA A 32 16.22 3.17 1.96
CA ALA A 32 15.84 1.75 1.91
C ALA A 32 16.25 1.08 0.58
N THR A 33 16.68 -0.18 0.65
CA THR A 33 16.70 -1.05 -0.53
C THR A 33 15.28 -1.55 -0.78
N VAL A 34 14.75 -1.34 -1.98
CA VAL A 34 13.35 -1.61 -2.27
C VAL A 34 13.16 -2.79 -3.25
N ALA A 35 12.18 -3.64 -2.97
CA ALA A 35 11.69 -4.68 -3.86
C ALA A 35 10.33 -4.26 -4.40
N LEU A 36 10.22 -4.08 -5.71
CA LEU A 36 9.01 -3.66 -6.41
C LEU A 36 8.24 -4.88 -6.90
N VAL A 37 6.96 -4.98 -6.55
CA VAL A 37 6.11 -6.10 -6.96
C VAL A 37 4.88 -5.60 -7.70
N SER A 38 4.66 -6.08 -8.93
CA SER A 38 3.39 -5.95 -9.66
C SER A 38 3.37 -6.89 -10.87
N ARG A 39 2.24 -6.97 -11.57
CA ARG A 39 2.09 -7.79 -12.79
C ARG A 39 2.76 -7.17 -14.03
N ASP A 40 2.86 -5.84 -14.07
CA ASP A 40 3.39 -5.09 -15.22
C ASP A 40 4.90 -4.90 -15.04
N GLU A 41 5.66 -5.86 -15.55
CA GLU A 41 7.13 -5.89 -15.44
C GLU A 41 7.79 -4.69 -16.13
N ALA A 42 7.28 -4.28 -17.28
CA ALA A 42 7.85 -3.14 -18.02
C ALA A 42 7.76 -1.84 -17.22
N LYS A 43 6.59 -1.59 -16.58
CA LYS A 43 6.42 -0.42 -15.71
C LYS A 43 7.24 -0.51 -14.43
N LEU A 44 7.42 -1.72 -13.87
CA LEU A 44 8.32 -1.90 -12.73
C LEU A 44 9.75 -1.52 -13.09
N HIS A 45 10.25 -1.96 -14.25
CA HIS A 45 11.59 -1.60 -14.71
C HIS A 45 11.75 -0.10 -14.92
N ALA A 46 10.71 0.59 -15.42
CA ALA A 46 10.73 2.05 -15.56
C ALA A 46 10.82 2.77 -14.20
N VAL A 47 10.13 2.27 -13.17
CA VAL A 47 10.24 2.80 -11.80
C VAL A 47 11.61 2.46 -11.20
N ALA A 48 12.08 1.24 -11.40
CA ALA A 48 13.40 0.81 -10.93
C ALA A 48 14.53 1.66 -11.54
N GLN A 49 14.41 2.03 -12.81
CA GLN A 49 15.40 2.92 -13.44
C GLN A 49 15.43 4.29 -12.75
N GLN A 50 14.28 4.89 -12.45
CA GLN A 50 14.20 6.16 -11.72
C GLN A 50 14.88 6.08 -10.34
N ILE A 51 14.72 4.95 -9.64
CA ILE A 51 15.35 4.73 -8.34
C ILE A 51 16.87 4.62 -8.50
N ARG A 52 17.36 3.88 -9.51
CA ARG A 52 18.81 3.73 -9.78
C ARG A 52 19.45 5.04 -10.21
N ASP A 53 18.76 5.82 -11.06
CA ASP A 53 19.25 7.13 -11.51
C ASP A 53 19.38 8.12 -10.34
N ALA A 54 18.57 7.96 -9.30
CA ALA A 54 18.67 8.69 -8.04
C ALA A 54 19.68 8.09 -7.04
N GLY A 55 20.41 7.03 -7.42
CA GLY A 55 21.41 6.37 -6.57
C GLY A 55 20.84 5.36 -5.58
N GLY A 56 19.56 5.01 -5.67
CA GLY A 56 18.92 4.04 -4.80
C GLY A 56 19.12 2.57 -5.24
N CYS A 57 18.92 1.65 -4.30
CA CYS A 57 18.99 0.20 -4.53
C CYS A 57 17.60 -0.38 -4.75
N VAL A 58 17.41 -1.17 -5.82
CA VAL A 58 16.10 -1.70 -6.20
C VAL A 58 16.17 -3.03 -6.91
N GLU A 59 15.25 -3.94 -6.55
CA GLU A 59 14.99 -5.20 -7.25
C GLU A 59 13.54 -5.23 -7.77
N VAL A 60 13.30 -6.01 -8.81
CA VAL A 60 11.99 -6.11 -9.49
C VAL A 60 11.50 -7.55 -9.48
N PHE A 61 10.25 -7.74 -9.10
CA PHE A 61 9.60 -9.05 -9.09
C PHE A 61 8.20 -8.96 -9.75
N SER A 62 8.06 -9.59 -10.91
CA SER A 62 6.75 -9.68 -11.58
C SER A 62 5.90 -10.77 -10.93
N ALA A 63 4.74 -10.40 -10.36
CA ALA A 63 3.82 -11.33 -9.73
C ALA A 63 2.39 -10.76 -9.61
N ASP A 64 1.41 -11.67 -9.66
CA ASP A 64 0.06 -11.43 -9.17
C ASP A 64 0.02 -11.76 -7.66
N VAL A 65 -0.25 -10.77 -6.84
CA VAL A 65 -0.28 -10.91 -5.38
C VAL A 65 -1.51 -11.69 -4.86
N SER A 66 -2.51 -11.93 -5.71
CA SER A 66 -3.66 -12.78 -5.40
C SER A 66 -3.38 -14.28 -5.63
N ASP A 67 -2.24 -14.60 -6.26
CA ASP A 67 -1.79 -15.98 -6.51
C ASP A 67 -0.76 -16.41 -5.46
N GLU A 68 -1.17 -17.36 -4.62
CA GLU A 68 -0.33 -17.87 -3.52
C GLU A 68 1.02 -18.44 -4.01
N THR A 69 1.03 -19.12 -5.14
CA THR A 69 2.25 -19.72 -5.71
C THR A 69 3.23 -18.64 -6.15
N GLN A 70 2.73 -17.56 -6.77
CA GLN A 70 3.57 -16.45 -7.19
C GLN A 70 4.08 -15.66 -5.97
N VAL A 71 3.26 -15.47 -4.93
CA VAL A 71 3.69 -14.85 -3.67
C VAL A 71 4.81 -15.67 -3.01
N ALA A 72 4.68 -17.01 -2.97
CA ALA A 72 5.73 -17.88 -2.44
C ALA A 72 7.04 -17.77 -3.23
N ARG A 73 6.96 -17.73 -4.57
CA ARG A 73 8.11 -17.53 -5.44
C ARG A 73 8.82 -16.19 -5.17
N VAL A 74 8.04 -15.10 -5.02
CA VAL A 74 8.61 -13.78 -4.67
C VAL A 74 9.27 -13.82 -3.30
N ARG A 75 8.65 -14.45 -2.29
CA ARG A 75 9.27 -14.62 -0.97
C ARG A 75 10.63 -15.30 -1.06
N ASP A 76 10.73 -16.41 -1.79
CA ASP A 76 11.97 -17.17 -1.91
C ASP A 76 13.07 -16.37 -2.63
N ALA A 77 12.68 -15.64 -3.69
CA ALA A 77 13.58 -14.75 -4.41
C ALA A 77 14.08 -13.58 -3.54
N VAL A 78 13.19 -12.98 -2.74
CA VAL A 78 13.51 -11.91 -1.78
C VAL A 78 14.44 -12.43 -0.68
N ALA A 79 14.15 -13.61 -0.12
CA ALA A 79 15.00 -14.23 0.89
C ALA A 79 16.41 -14.52 0.34
N GLY A 80 16.51 -14.99 -0.90
CA GLY A 80 17.80 -15.22 -1.57
C GLY A 80 18.60 -13.95 -1.84
N LYS A 81 17.93 -12.83 -2.12
CA LYS A 81 18.57 -11.54 -2.44
C LYS A 81 19.01 -10.75 -1.19
N PHE A 82 18.13 -10.69 -0.19
CA PHE A 82 18.31 -9.85 0.99
C PHE A 82 18.67 -10.63 2.26
N GLY A 83 18.90 -11.95 2.14
CA GLY A 83 18.93 -12.83 3.31
C GLY A 83 17.55 -12.83 3.99
N ASN A 84 17.44 -13.41 5.16
CA ASN A 84 16.17 -13.41 5.91
C ASN A 84 15.94 -12.08 6.67
N ALA A 85 16.28 -10.94 6.05
CA ALA A 85 16.25 -9.62 6.68
C ALA A 85 15.29 -8.69 5.92
N LEU A 86 13.99 -8.95 6.03
CA LEU A 86 12.98 -8.02 5.56
C LEU A 86 12.55 -7.11 6.71
N HIS A 87 12.50 -5.81 6.47
CA HIS A 87 12.19 -4.79 7.47
C HIS A 87 10.82 -4.14 7.27
N ILE A 88 10.41 -3.94 6.01
CA ILE A 88 9.21 -3.17 5.66
C ILE A 88 8.40 -3.93 4.61
N LEU A 89 7.08 -4.07 4.85
CA LEU A 89 6.12 -4.62 3.90
C LEU A 89 5.00 -3.60 3.65
N ILE A 90 4.89 -3.10 2.42
CA ILE A 90 3.79 -2.21 2.00
C ILE A 90 2.84 -2.96 1.07
N ASN A 91 1.68 -3.28 1.59
CA ASN A 91 0.57 -3.89 0.87
C ASN A 91 -0.29 -2.80 0.23
N ASN A 92 0.08 -2.40 -1.00
CA ASN A 92 -0.60 -1.33 -1.73
C ASN A 92 -1.38 -1.84 -2.94
N ALA A 93 -1.09 -3.01 -3.47
CA ALA A 93 -1.84 -3.56 -4.59
C ALA A 93 -3.35 -3.57 -4.32
N GLY A 94 -4.14 -3.09 -5.26
CA GLY A 94 -5.59 -3.02 -5.11
C GLY A 94 -6.29 -2.63 -6.40
N ILE A 95 -7.57 -3.02 -6.49
CA ILE A 95 -8.47 -2.67 -7.60
C ILE A 95 -9.79 -2.14 -7.06
N ASN A 96 -10.50 -1.41 -7.90
CA ASN A 96 -11.83 -0.88 -7.59
C ASN A 96 -12.76 -1.04 -8.79
N ILE A 97 -13.79 -1.86 -8.64
CA ILE A 97 -14.87 -1.99 -9.60
C ILE A 97 -16.05 -1.17 -9.08
N ARG A 98 -16.61 -0.31 -9.93
CA ARG A 98 -17.63 0.70 -9.58
C ARG A 98 -18.93 0.40 -10.27
N LYS A 99 -19.88 -0.19 -9.57
CA LYS A 99 -21.26 -0.43 -10.07
C LYS A 99 -22.24 -0.79 -8.94
N PRO A 100 -23.56 -0.69 -9.17
CA PRO A 100 -24.57 -1.13 -8.22
C PRO A 100 -24.36 -2.58 -7.80
N ILE A 101 -24.80 -2.94 -6.59
CA ILE A 101 -24.63 -4.31 -6.05
C ILE A 101 -25.34 -5.36 -6.92
N THR A 102 -26.50 -5.01 -7.50
CA THR A 102 -27.27 -5.89 -8.37
C THR A 102 -26.54 -6.28 -9.66
N ASP A 103 -25.59 -5.47 -10.09
CA ASP A 103 -24.87 -5.64 -11.34
C ASP A 103 -23.51 -6.34 -11.16
N PHE A 104 -23.11 -6.57 -9.90
CA PHE A 104 -21.88 -7.31 -9.61
C PHE A 104 -22.05 -8.78 -9.93
N THR A 105 -21.12 -9.34 -10.69
CA THR A 105 -20.95 -10.78 -10.76
C THR A 105 -20.16 -11.29 -9.55
N LEU A 106 -20.36 -12.55 -9.18
CA LEU A 106 -19.56 -13.18 -8.13
C LEU A 106 -18.04 -13.16 -8.46
N SER A 107 -17.69 -13.28 -9.74
CA SER A 107 -16.29 -13.23 -10.20
C SER A 107 -15.67 -11.86 -9.93
N GLU A 108 -16.38 -10.76 -10.20
CA GLU A 108 -15.89 -9.40 -9.92
C GLU A 108 -15.76 -9.13 -8.42
N TRP A 109 -16.75 -9.59 -7.64
CA TRP A 109 -16.67 -9.55 -6.18
C TRP A 109 -15.41 -10.27 -5.68
N LYS A 110 -15.20 -11.51 -6.10
CA LYS A 110 -14.01 -12.30 -5.75
C LYS A 110 -12.73 -11.59 -6.18
N SER A 111 -12.66 -11.08 -7.40
CA SER A 111 -11.49 -10.36 -7.89
C SER A 111 -11.12 -9.16 -7.00
N VAL A 112 -12.11 -8.38 -6.51
CA VAL A 112 -11.86 -7.28 -5.59
C VAL A 112 -11.39 -7.80 -4.23
N MET A 113 -12.05 -8.81 -3.67
CA MET A 113 -11.66 -9.38 -2.37
C MET A 113 -10.29 -10.04 -2.42
N ASP A 114 -10.01 -10.80 -3.46
CA ASP A 114 -8.73 -11.51 -3.63
C ASP A 114 -7.57 -10.53 -3.78
N THR A 115 -7.77 -9.47 -4.57
CA THR A 115 -6.69 -8.48 -4.76
C THR A 115 -6.52 -7.56 -3.56
N ASN A 116 -7.60 -7.12 -2.89
CA ASN A 116 -7.51 -6.07 -1.87
C ASN A 116 -7.35 -6.61 -0.44
N LEU A 117 -7.78 -7.85 -0.17
CA LEU A 117 -7.80 -8.43 1.16
C LEU A 117 -7.04 -9.76 1.23
N THR A 118 -7.40 -10.76 0.40
CA THR A 118 -6.74 -12.07 0.42
C THR A 118 -5.24 -11.93 0.13
N SER A 119 -4.86 -11.06 -0.80
CA SER A 119 -3.45 -10.79 -1.11
C SER A 119 -2.67 -10.27 0.11
N VAL A 120 -3.28 -9.38 0.91
CA VAL A 120 -2.64 -8.85 2.13
C VAL A 120 -2.39 -9.98 3.14
N PHE A 121 -3.35 -10.89 3.30
CA PHE A 121 -3.16 -12.09 4.11
C PHE A 121 -2.02 -12.96 3.56
N LEU A 122 -2.00 -13.26 2.25
CA LEU A 122 -0.96 -14.09 1.62
C LEU A 122 0.43 -13.47 1.81
N LEU A 123 0.56 -12.16 1.58
CA LEU A 123 1.81 -11.43 1.73
C LEU A 123 2.28 -11.39 3.19
N CYS A 124 1.41 -11.07 4.14
CA CYS A 124 1.77 -11.08 5.56
C CYS A 124 2.18 -12.48 6.00
N ARG A 125 1.43 -13.52 5.65
CA ARG A 125 1.77 -14.92 5.96
C ARG A 125 3.13 -15.34 5.40
N ALA A 126 3.46 -14.90 4.17
CA ALA A 126 4.71 -15.26 3.51
C ALA A 126 5.91 -14.47 4.05
N PHE A 127 5.75 -13.19 4.36
CA PHE A 127 6.88 -12.30 4.65
C PHE A 127 7.11 -12.02 6.13
N VAL A 128 6.10 -12.13 7.01
CA VAL A 128 6.29 -11.96 8.46
C VAL A 128 7.41 -12.86 9.03
N PRO A 129 7.55 -14.13 8.63
CA PRO A 129 8.67 -14.96 9.09
C PRO A 129 10.05 -14.37 8.78
N LEU A 130 10.22 -13.62 7.67
CA LEU A 130 11.47 -12.94 7.31
C LEU A 130 11.68 -11.62 8.07
N MET A 131 10.64 -11.10 8.74
CA MET A 131 10.68 -9.85 9.50
C MET A 131 10.99 -10.12 10.99
N LYS A 132 10.64 -11.31 11.50
CA LYS A 132 10.85 -11.66 12.90
C LYS A 132 12.34 -11.75 13.26
N GLY A 133 12.67 -11.42 14.51
CA GLY A 133 14.05 -11.49 15.01
C GLY A 133 14.96 -10.33 14.60
N GLN A 134 14.48 -9.37 13.79
CA GLN A 134 15.25 -8.21 13.34
C GLN A 134 15.27 -7.06 14.37
N GLY A 135 14.46 -7.14 15.42
CA GLY A 135 14.30 -6.06 16.41
C GLY A 135 13.60 -4.81 15.87
N TYR A 136 13.12 -4.86 14.62
CA TYR A 136 12.41 -3.80 13.90
C TYR A 136 11.57 -4.42 12.78
N GLY A 137 10.35 -3.93 12.60
CA GLY A 137 9.51 -4.27 11.45
C GLY A 137 8.38 -3.28 11.27
N ARG A 138 7.99 -3.05 10.02
CA ARG A 138 6.90 -2.14 9.64
C ARG A 138 6.02 -2.77 8.58
N ILE A 139 4.74 -2.93 8.87
CA ILE A 139 3.73 -3.38 7.89
C ILE A 139 2.75 -2.23 7.68
N ILE A 140 2.62 -1.80 6.43
CA ILE A 140 1.67 -0.76 6.03
C ILE A 140 0.67 -1.37 5.05
N ASN A 141 -0.60 -1.34 5.40
CA ASN A 141 -1.69 -1.78 4.54
C ASN A 141 -2.43 -0.56 3.97
N LEU A 142 -2.46 -0.40 2.66
CA LEU A 142 -3.22 0.67 2.02
C LEU A 142 -4.72 0.36 2.13
N THR A 143 -5.35 1.04 3.06
CA THR A 143 -6.78 1.10 3.30
C THR A 143 -7.41 2.15 2.36
N SER A 144 -8.37 2.90 2.78
CA SER A 144 -9.00 3.99 2.04
C SER A 144 -9.88 4.82 2.98
N MET A 145 -10.14 6.08 2.69
CA MET A 145 -11.24 6.81 3.32
C MET A 145 -12.57 6.03 3.23
N MET A 146 -12.72 5.16 2.20
CA MET A 146 -13.86 4.25 2.04
C MET A 146 -13.87 3.09 3.07
N SER A 147 -12.89 2.99 3.94
CA SER A 147 -12.93 2.13 5.13
C SER A 147 -13.76 2.74 6.26
N HIS A 148 -13.98 4.05 6.25
CA HIS A 148 -14.65 4.83 7.28
C HIS A 148 -16.01 5.37 6.82
N ILE A 149 -16.09 5.74 5.54
CA ILE A 149 -17.32 6.16 4.86
C ILE A 149 -17.49 5.33 3.58
N SER A 150 -18.57 5.57 2.83
CA SER A 150 -18.72 4.94 1.52
C SER A 150 -19.50 5.84 0.55
N LEU A 151 -19.50 5.46 -0.72
CA LEU A 151 -20.28 6.05 -1.80
C LEU A 151 -21.06 4.95 -2.53
N PRO A 152 -22.19 5.28 -3.18
CA PRO A 152 -22.89 4.34 -4.04
C PRO A 152 -21.96 3.69 -5.07
N GLY A 153 -22.16 2.41 -5.35
CA GLY A 153 -21.36 1.66 -6.30
C GLY A 153 -19.97 1.24 -5.79
N ARG A 154 -19.72 1.29 -4.47
CA ARG A 154 -18.43 0.94 -3.86
C ARG A 154 -18.50 -0.28 -2.94
N THR A 155 -19.56 -1.06 -2.98
CA THR A 155 -19.84 -2.12 -1.99
C THR A 155 -18.66 -3.07 -1.80
N ALA A 156 -18.15 -3.68 -2.88
CA ALA A 156 -17.04 -4.61 -2.80
C ALA A 156 -15.73 -3.94 -2.33
N TYR A 157 -15.45 -2.74 -2.85
CA TYR A 157 -14.25 -1.99 -2.49
C TYR A 157 -14.26 -1.59 -1.01
N SER A 158 -15.36 -0.96 -0.54
CA SER A 158 -15.50 -0.54 0.87
C SER A 158 -15.43 -1.74 1.80
N ALA A 159 -16.11 -2.84 1.48
CA ALA A 159 -16.04 -4.07 2.27
C ALA A 159 -14.59 -4.57 2.41
N SER A 160 -13.85 -4.65 1.28
CA SER A 160 -12.46 -5.11 1.29
C SER A 160 -11.53 -4.19 2.08
N LYS A 161 -11.71 -2.87 1.98
CA LYS A 161 -10.86 -1.89 2.67
C LYS A 161 -11.21 -1.76 4.15
N THR A 162 -12.48 -1.85 4.53
CA THR A 162 -12.91 -1.87 5.94
C THR A 162 -12.40 -3.13 6.65
N ALA A 163 -12.39 -4.29 5.99
CA ALA A 163 -11.86 -5.53 6.56
C ALA A 163 -10.39 -5.40 7.00
N LEU A 164 -9.60 -4.58 6.30
CA LEU A 164 -8.20 -4.34 6.67
C LEU A 164 -8.05 -3.62 8.02
N LEU A 165 -9.05 -2.86 8.48
CA LEU A 165 -9.00 -2.23 9.81
C LEU A 165 -8.99 -3.28 10.93
N GLY A 166 -9.81 -4.32 10.80
CA GLY A 166 -9.81 -5.45 11.73
C GLY A 166 -8.53 -6.27 11.63
N PHE A 167 -8.08 -6.53 10.39
CA PHE A 167 -6.83 -7.24 10.12
C PHE A 167 -5.64 -6.53 10.76
N ASN A 168 -5.50 -5.22 10.60
CA ASN A 168 -4.42 -4.42 11.16
C ASN A 168 -4.37 -4.52 12.68
N ARG A 169 -5.53 -4.39 13.36
CA ARG A 169 -5.62 -4.47 14.82
C ARG A 169 -5.17 -5.84 15.34
N ALA A 170 -5.67 -6.92 14.76
CA ALA A 170 -5.32 -8.26 15.18
C ALA A 170 -3.81 -8.54 14.97
N LEU A 171 -3.31 -8.28 13.76
CA LEU A 171 -1.93 -8.56 13.42
C LEU A 171 -0.94 -7.67 14.21
N ALA A 172 -1.31 -6.43 14.55
CA ALA A 172 -0.50 -5.56 15.41
C ALA A 172 -0.26 -6.17 16.80
N LEU A 173 -1.32 -6.76 17.38
CA LEU A 173 -1.22 -7.42 18.68
C LEU A 173 -0.36 -8.70 18.61
N GLU A 174 -0.51 -9.48 17.54
CA GLU A 174 0.27 -10.70 17.33
C GLU A 174 1.76 -10.43 17.18
N LEU A 175 2.15 -9.29 16.58
CA LEU A 175 3.53 -9.00 16.19
C LEU A 175 4.24 -7.99 17.09
N ALA A 176 3.55 -7.44 18.10
CA ALA A 176 4.12 -6.43 18.99
C ALA A 176 5.40 -6.92 19.72
N ALA A 177 5.40 -8.16 20.19
CA ALA A 177 6.56 -8.76 20.86
C ALA A 177 7.79 -8.89 19.93
N ASP A 178 7.59 -8.99 18.62
CA ASP A 178 8.64 -9.02 17.60
C ASP A 178 9.12 -7.61 17.20
N LYS A 179 8.60 -6.54 17.83
CA LYS A 179 8.84 -5.12 17.50
C LYS A 179 8.42 -4.75 16.06
N ILE A 180 7.40 -5.42 15.54
CA ILE A 180 6.79 -5.15 14.26
C ILE A 180 5.51 -4.34 14.49
N THR A 181 5.43 -3.14 13.90
CA THR A 181 4.19 -2.35 13.91
C THR A 181 3.37 -2.64 12.65
N VAL A 182 2.04 -2.61 12.78
CA VAL A 182 1.10 -2.83 11.68
C VAL A 182 0.09 -1.70 11.65
N ASN A 183 0.08 -0.92 10.57
CA ASN A 183 -0.78 0.24 10.45
C ASN A 183 -1.45 0.33 9.08
N GLY A 184 -2.58 1.00 9.03
CA GLY A 184 -3.26 1.40 7.81
C GLY A 184 -2.88 2.82 7.40
N ILE A 185 -2.88 3.09 6.12
CA ILE A 185 -3.00 4.43 5.56
C ILE A 185 -4.29 4.47 4.76
N SER A 186 -5.19 5.40 5.09
CA SER A 186 -6.46 5.65 4.42
C SER A 186 -6.39 6.93 3.57
N PRO A 187 -5.94 6.84 2.31
CA PRO A 187 -5.95 7.99 1.42
C PRO A 187 -7.36 8.43 1.06
N GLY A 188 -7.53 9.74 0.91
CA GLY A 188 -8.63 10.34 0.17
C GLY A 188 -8.45 10.22 -1.35
N VAL A 189 -9.08 11.13 -2.08
CA VAL A 189 -8.93 11.20 -3.53
C VAL A 189 -7.57 11.80 -3.88
N CYS A 190 -6.70 10.98 -4.47
CA CYS A 190 -5.38 11.39 -4.92
C CYS A 190 -5.31 11.45 -6.45
N ASP A 191 -4.40 12.29 -6.95
CA ASP A 191 -4.08 12.40 -8.37
C ASP A 191 -3.29 11.17 -8.84
N THR A 192 -4.02 10.17 -9.30
CA THR A 192 -3.46 8.89 -9.75
C THR A 192 -4.27 8.34 -10.92
N GLU A 193 -3.69 7.39 -11.66
CA GLU A 193 -4.34 6.79 -12.84
C GLU A 193 -5.66 6.07 -12.50
N ILE A 194 -5.83 5.59 -11.28
CA ILE A 194 -7.09 4.95 -10.84
C ILE A 194 -8.25 5.96 -10.76
N ASN A 195 -7.92 7.24 -10.61
CA ASN A 195 -8.87 8.35 -10.55
C ASN A 195 -8.94 9.16 -11.85
N ALA A 196 -8.15 8.82 -12.87
CA ALA A 196 -8.16 9.52 -14.16
C ALA A 196 -9.57 9.70 -14.78
N PRO A 197 -10.50 8.72 -14.72
CA PRO A 197 -11.87 8.93 -15.22
C PRO A 197 -12.64 10.02 -14.45
N LEU A 198 -12.38 10.20 -13.16
CA LEU A 198 -12.98 11.29 -12.37
C LEU A 198 -12.37 12.65 -12.73
N MET A 199 -11.08 12.68 -13.03
CA MET A 199 -10.38 13.92 -13.39
C MET A 199 -10.79 14.46 -14.76
N GLN A 200 -11.13 13.58 -15.69
CA GLN A 200 -11.54 13.92 -17.06
C GLN A 200 -12.99 14.42 -17.14
N ASN A 201 -13.81 14.15 -16.14
CA ASN A 201 -15.19 14.66 -16.07
C ASN A 201 -15.25 15.89 -15.15
N ALA A 202 -15.46 17.08 -15.74
CA ALA A 202 -15.44 18.35 -15.01
C ALA A 202 -16.50 18.44 -13.90
N GLU A 203 -17.71 17.90 -14.12
CA GLU A 203 -18.80 17.93 -13.14
C GLU A 203 -18.48 17.02 -11.95
N LEU A 204 -18.09 15.77 -12.20
CA LEU A 204 -17.67 14.84 -11.15
C LEU A 204 -16.45 15.37 -10.39
N ARG A 205 -15.50 15.97 -11.11
CA ARG A 205 -14.34 16.60 -10.48
C ARG A 205 -14.76 17.71 -9.51
N ALA A 206 -15.67 18.59 -9.92
CA ALA A 206 -16.18 19.67 -9.07
C ALA A 206 -16.96 19.13 -7.88
N GLU A 207 -17.82 18.11 -8.08
CA GLU A 207 -18.55 17.45 -6.99
C GLU A 207 -17.60 16.84 -5.93
N PHE A 208 -16.56 16.17 -6.38
CA PHE A 208 -15.58 15.57 -5.46
C PHE A 208 -14.73 16.63 -4.74
N LEU A 209 -14.33 17.70 -5.43
CA LEU A 209 -13.60 18.80 -4.83
C LEU A 209 -14.40 19.52 -3.74
N ALA A 210 -15.71 19.70 -3.97
CA ALA A 210 -16.59 20.32 -2.97
C ALA A 210 -16.70 19.54 -1.66
N LYS A 211 -16.37 18.24 -1.67
CA LYS A 211 -16.36 17.37 -0.48
C LYS A 211 -15.00 17.34 0.23
N ILE A 212 -13.98 18.03 -0.29
CA ILE A 212 -12.64 18.04 0.30
C ILE A 212 -12.41 19.42 0.95
N PRO A 213 -12.43 19.56 2.29
CA PRO A 213 -12.25 20.86 2.97
C PRO A 213 -10.98 21.60 2.58
N VAL A 214 -9.87 20.87 2.32
CA VAL A 214 -8.59 21.46 1.87
C VAL A 214 -8.68 22.00 0.43
N GLY A 215 -9.76 21.74 -0.32
CA GLY A 215 -10.05 22.32 -1.63
C GLY A 215 -9.19 21.80 -2.80
N ARG A 216 -8.46 20.72 -2.61
CA ARG A 216 -7.63 20.08 -3.65
C ARG A 216 -7.54 18.56 -3.48
N TRP A 217 -7.16 17.89 -4.52
CA TRP A 217 -6.83 16.47 -4.47
C TRP A 217 -5.47 16.26 -3.79
N GLY A 218 -5.34 15.14 -3.09
CA GLY A 218 -4.06 14.73 -2.52
C GLY A 218 -3.04 14.38 -3.62
N GLN A 219 -1.78 14.64 -3.33
CA GLN A 219 -0.67 14.23 -4.20
C GLN A 219 -0.10 12.90 -3.72
N PRO A 220 0.28 11.97 -4.62
CA PRO A 220 0.88 10.70 -4.26
C PRO A 220 2.08 10.83 -3.30
N GLU A 221 2.85 11.92 -3.42
CA GLU A 221 4.01 12.22 -2.60
C GLU A 221 3.63 12.52 -1.13
N GLU A 222 2.42 13.02 -0.86
CA GLU A 222 1.94 13.26 0.51
C GLU A 222 1.69 11.92 1.21
N ILE A 223 1.10 10.95 0.51
CA ILE A 223 0.91 9.58 1.01
C ILE A 223 2.26 8.90 1.22
N ALA A 224 3.18 9.08 0.29
CA ALA A 224 4.51 8.50 0.35
C ALA A 224 5.32 9.03 1.54
N LYS A 225 5.24 10.33 1.86
CA LYS A 225 5.90 10.93 3.05
C LYS A 225 5.34 10.36 4.34
N LEU A 226 4.02 10.15 4.42
CA LEU A 226 3.40 9.49 5.59
C LEU A 226 3.87 8.04 5.71
N ALA A 227 3.98 7.31 4.60
CA ALA A 227 4.51 5.95 4.61
C ALA A 227 5.97 5.91 5.11
N VAL A 228 6.84 6.82 4.66
CA VAL A 228 8.22 6.94 5.16
C VAL A 228 8.23 7.22 6.66
N TYR A 229 7.39 8.15 7.16
CA TYR A 229 7.28 8.44 8.58
C TYR A 229 6.86 7.20 9.39
N LEU A 230 5.79 6.51 8.97
CA LEU A 230 5.31 5.30 9.65
C LEU A 230 6.33 4.14 9.58
N CYS A 231 7.22 4.16 8.59
CA CYS A 231 8.33 3.22 8.49
C CYS A 231 9.58 3.66 9.27
N SER A 232 9.65 4.85 9.83
CA SER A 232 10.80 5.32 10.60
C SER A 232 10.83 4.74 12.03
N GLU A 233 11.94 4.92 12.72
CA GLU A 233 12.05 4.59 14.15
C GLU A 233 11.14 5.49 15.00
N ASP A 234 10.92 6.76 14.59
CA ASP A 234 10.10 7.74 15.31
C ASP A 234 8.63 7.30 15.43
N ALA A 235 8.15 6.45 14.52
CA ALA A 235 6.80 5.90 14.54
C ALA A 235 6.69 4.58 15.34
N GLY A 236 7.70 4.18 16.10
CA GLY A 236 7.76 2.90 16.79
C GLY A 236 6.66 2.65 17.83
N TYR A 237 5.96 3.69 18.28
CA TYR A 237 4.83 3.58 19.22
C TYR A 237 3.46 3.62 18.53
N ILE A 238 3.44 3.73 17.19
CA ILE A 238 2.20 3.75 16.38
C ILE A 238 1.97 2.34 15.84
N THR A 239 0.95 1.63 16.34
CA THR A 239 0.58 0.30 15.84
C THR A 239 -0.91 0.01 16.03
N GLY A 240 -1.50 -0.80 15.16
CA GLY A 240 -2.90 -1.20 15.19
C GLY A 240 -3.88 -0.11 14.76
N THR A 241 -3.39 1.03 14.26
CA THR A 241 -4.19 2.18 13.85
C THR A 241 -4.31 2.29 12.34
N ASP A 242 -5.18 3.20 11.92
CA ASP A 242 -5.39 3.59 10.53
C ASP A 242 -5.31 5.12 10.44
N VAL A 243 -4.34 5.62 9.67
CA VAL A 243 -4.09 7.05 9.55
C VAL A 243 -4.81 7.57 8.31
N VAL A 244 -5.86 8.36 8.53
CA VAL A 244 -6.61 9.02 7.46
C VAL A 244 -5.83 10.21 6.94
N ILE A 245 -5.70 10.30 5.60
CA ILE A 245 -5.06 11.40 4.89
C ILE A 245 -5.91 11.73 3.65
N ASP A 246 -6.95 12.53 3.84
CA ASP A 246 -8.04 12.73 2.88
C ASP A 246 -8.46 14.19 2.68
N GLY A 247 -7.69 15.13 3.20
CA GLY A 247 -7.98 16.55 3.12
C GLY A 247 -9.21 16.98 3.94
N GLY A 248 -9.60 16.18 4.95
CA GLY A 248 -10.72 16.44 5.83
C GLY A 248 -12.07 15.91 5.35
N TRP A 249 -12.10 15.13 4.28
CA TRP A 249 -13.37 14.58 3.75
C TRP A 249 -14.15 13.80 4.81
N THR A 250 -13.50 12.93 5.57
CA THR A 250 -14.17 12.10 6.58
C THR A 250 -14.41 12.80 7.93
N ALA A 251 -13.98 14.02 8.09
CA ALA A 251 -14.15 14.81 9.32
C ALA A 251 -15.46 15.62 9.36
N GLN A 252 -16.30 15.50 8.32
CA GLN A 252 -17.57 16.22 8.17
C GLN A 252 -18.75 15.39 8.63
#